data_bca704c2981fc481483bb4be3fa0b975
#
_entry.id   bca704c2981fc481483bb4be3fa0b975
#
_cell.length_a   1.000
_cell.length_b   1.000
_cell.length_c   1.000
_cell.angle_alpha   90.00
_cell.angle_beta   90.00
_cell.angle_gamma   90.00
#
_symmetry.space_group_name_H-M   'P 1'
#
loop_
_entity.id
_entity.type
_entity.pdbx_description
1 polymer ?
#
loop_
_entity_poly.entity_id
_entity_poly.type
_entity_poly.pdbx_seq_one_letter_code
_entity_poly.pdbx_strand_id
1 'polypeptide(L)' 'MKTLVGIIMGSRSDWSTMQHAAQTLEALGVPHETRVVSAHRTPDLLFEYCEGARERGLEVIIAGAGGA' A
#
# COMPACT_ATOMS: atom_id res chain seq x y z
N MET A 1 -8.67 -11.89 9.90
CA MET A 1 -7.28 -12.28 9.65
C MET A 1 -6.38 -11.05 9.67
N LYS A 2 -5.15 -11.26 10.06
CA LYS A 2 -4.16 -10.19 10.12
C LYS A 2 -3.72 -9.78 8.71
N THR A 3 -3.73 -8.49 8.43
CA THR A 3 -3.24 -7.97 7.14
C THR A 3 -1.72 -8.13 7.08
N LEU A 4 -1.23 -8.74 6.01
CA LEU A 4 0.20 -9.01 5.83
C LEU A 4 0.88 -8.06 4.85
N VAL A 5 0.13 -7.55 3.88
CA VAL A 5 0.68 -6.71 2.81
C VAL A 5 -0.07 -5.40 2.72
N GLY A 6 0.67 -4.31 2.65
CA GLY A 6 0.12 -2.99 2.42
C GLY A 6 0.48 -2.53 1.00
N ILE A 7 -0.51 -2.08 0.25
CA ILE A 7 -0.30 -1.50 -1.08
C ILE A 7 -0.55 -0.01 -0.96
N ILE A 8 0.47 0.79 -1.22
CA ILE A 8 0.34 2.25 -1.17
C ILE A 8 0.62 2.86 -2.54
N MET A 9 -0.07 3.94 -2.83
CA MET A 9 0.06 4.62 -4.12
C MET A 9 -0.03 6.12 -3.91
N GLY A 10 0.60 6.89 -4.80
CA GLY A 10 0.67 8.34 -4.69
C GLY A 10 -0.61 9.06 -5.05
N SER A 11 -1.46 8.45 -5.85
CA SER A 11 -2.74 9.01 -6.24
C SER A 11 -3.68 7.90 -6.70
N ARG A 12 -4.96 8.25 -6.82
CA ARG A 12 -5.96 7.29 -7.32
C ARG A 12 -5.70 6.86 -8.75
N SER A 13 -5.03 7.69 -9.53
CA SER A 13 -4.70 7.34 -10.91
C SER A 13 -3.71 6.18 -10.99
N ASP A 14 -2.97 5.93 -9.94
CA ASP A 14 -2.06 4.79 -9.89
C ASP A 14 -2.78 3.47 -9.68
N TRP A 15 -4.06 3.52 -9.31
CA TRP A 15 -4.84 2.32 -9.06
C TRP A 15 -4.93 1.41 -10.29
N SER A 16 -4.99 1.99 -11.49
CA SER A 16 -5.05 1.18 -12.71
C SER A 16 -3.85 0.24 -12.83
N THR A 17 -2.71 0.62 -12.27
CA THR A 17 -1.52 -0.23 -12.23
C THR A 17 -1.49 -1.08 -10.96
N MET A 18 -1.75 -0.47 -9.83
CA MET A 18 -1.62 -1.14 -8.53
C MET A 18 -2.71 -2.19 -8.29
N GLN A 19 -3.84 -2.08 -8.95
CA GLN A 19 -4.91 -3.06 -8.82
C GLN A 19 -4.46 -4.48 -9.21
N HIS A 20 -3.48 -4.59 -10.10
CA HIS A 20 -2.96 -5.90 -10.50
C HIS A 20 -2.27 -6.59 -9.33
N ALA A 21 -1.56 -5.84 -8.51
CA ALA A 21 -0.95 -6.39 -7.30
C ALA A 21 -2.03 -6.86 -6.32
N ALA A 22 -3.06 -6.05 -6.13
CA ALA A 22 -4.17 -6.41 -5.25
C ALA A 22 -4.88 -7.67 -5.72
N GLN A 23 -5.15 -7.76 -7.02
CA GLN A 23 -5.81 -8.93 -7.61
C GLN A 23 -4.97 -10.20 -7.45
N THR A 24 -3.66 -10.08 -7.62
CA THR A 24 -2.76 -11.21 -7.46
C THR A 24 -2.75 -11.69 -6.01
N LEU A 25 -2.69 -10.77 -5.06
CA LEU A 25 -2.71 -11.12 -3.64
C LEU A 25 -4.04 -11.76 -3.24
N GLU A 26 -5.14 -11.26 -3.79
CA GLU A 26 -6.45 -11.84 -3.55
C GLU A 26 -6.53 -13.27 -4.08
N ALA A 27 -6.02 -13.49 -5.29
CA ALA A 27 -6.00 -14.82 -5.88
C ALA A 27 -5.14 -15.80 -5.07
N LEU A 28 -4.09 -15.31 -4.45
CA LEU A 28 -3.22 -16.13 -3.61
C LEU A 28 -3.73 -16.30 -2.17
N GLY A 29 -4.81 -15.61 -1.84
CA GLY A 29 -5.36 -15.68 -0.48
C GLY A 29 -4.56 -14.93 0.55
N VAL A 30 -3.76 -13.94 0.13
CA VAL A 30 -2.94 -13.15 1.04
C VAL A 30 -3.71 -11.93 1.53
N PRO A 31 -3.92 -11.78 2.84
CA PRO A 31 -4.59 -10.58 3.37
C PRO A 31 -3.79 -9.32 3.06
N HIS A 32 -4.46 -8.32 2.50
CA HIS A 32 -3.82 -7.09 2.08
C HIS A 32 -4.74 -5.89 2.26
N GLU A 33 -4.15 -4.70 2.22
CA GLU A 33 -4.90 -3.44 2.27
C GLU A 33 -4.32 -2.47 1.25
N THR A 34 -5.12 -1.48 0.83
CA THR A 34 -4.69 -0.45 -0.11
C THR A 34 -4.89 0.93 0.50
N ARG A 35 -3.93 1.84 0.27
CA ARG A 35 -4.01 3.22 0.76
C ARG A 35 -3.43 4.18 -0.28
N VAL A 36 -4.02 5.35 -0.37
CA VAL A 36 -3.48 6.45 -1.18
C VAL A 36 -2.69 7.35 -0.24
N VAL A 37 -1.38 7.34 -0.37
CA VAL A 37 -0.47 8.12 0.48
C VAL A 37 0.62 8.70 -0.41
N SER A 38 0.66 10.03 -0.52
CA SER A 38 1.62 10.69 -1.40
C SER A 38 2.86 11.13 -0.62
N ALA A 39 4.04 10.71 -1.07
CA ALA A 39 5.30 11.13 -0.48
C ALA A 39 5.53 12.63 -0.65
N HIS A 40 4.97 13.23 -1.70
CA HIS A 40 5.13 14.65 -1.99
C HIS A 40 4.08 15.54 -1.31
N ARG A 41 2.83 15.08 -1.30
CA ARG A 41 1.72 15.88 -0.77
C ARG A 41 1.40 15.57 0.69
N THR A 42 1.58 14.33 1.10
CA THR A 42 1.25 13.91 2.47
C THR A 42 2.37 13.06 3.08
N PRO A 43 3.59 13.62 3.20
CA PRO A 43 4.73 12.85 3.73
C PRO A 43 4.49 12.35 5.16
N ASP A 44 3.79 13.13 5.97
CA ASP A 44 3.51 12.73 7.36
C ASP A 44 2.63 11.47 7.40
N LEU A 45 1.64 11.38 6.51
CA LEU A 45 0.80 10.19 6.42
C LEU A 45 1.61 8.98 5.99
N LEU A 46 2.58 9.19 5.10
CA LEU A 46 3.46 8.10 4.67
C LEU A 46 4.28 7.58 5.84
N PHE A 47 4.88 8.48 6.63
CA PHE A 47 5.63 8.08 7.81
C PHE A 47 4.76 7.36 8.83
N GLU A 48 3.58 7.89 9.10
CA GLU A 48 2.64 7.25 10.03
C GLU A 48 2.25 5.86 9.55
N TYR A 49 2.00 5.73 8.26
CA TYR A 49 1.64 4.44 7.69
C TYR A 49 2.77 3.42 7.87
N CYS A 50 3.99 3.82 7.57
CA CYS A 50 5.13 2.92 7.69
C CYS A 50 5.42 2.53 9.15
N GLU A 51 5.29 3.48 10.07
CA GLU A 51 5.47 3.18 11.49
C GLU A 51 4.37 2.25 12.01
N GLY A 52 3.12 2.55 11.66
CA GLY A 52 1.99 1.75 12.07
C GLY A 52 1.97 0.36 11.44
N ALA A 53 2.51 0.24 10.23
CA ALA A 53 2.56 -1.04 9.52
C ALA A 53 3.28 -2.11 10.33
N ARG A 54 4.40 -1.75 10.92
CA ARG A 54 5.20 -2.67 11.73
C ARG A 54 4.42 -3.15 12.94
N GLU A 55 3.74 -2.24 13.63
CA GLU A 55 2.95 -2.57 14.82
C GLU A 55 1.75 -3.44 14.46
N ARG A 56 1.17 -3.23 13.29
CA ARG A 56 0.03 -4.02 12.82
C ARG A 56 0.46 -5.37 12.24
N GLY A 57 1.77 -5.59 12.12
CA GLY A 57 2.30 -6.85 11.64
C GLY A 57 2.36 -7.00 10.13
N LEU A 58 2.34 -5.88 9.41
CA LEU A 58 2.57 -5.93 7.96
C LEU A 58 3.99 -6.38 7.69
N GLU A 59 4.13 -7.32 6.79
CA GLU A 59 5.45 -7.88 6.45
C GLU A 59 6.01 -7.28 5.17
N VAL A 60 5.14 -6.81 4.27
CA VAL A 60 5.55 -6.26 2.98
C VAL A 60 4.73 -5.02 2.66
N ILE A 61 5.38 -4.01 2.12
CA ILE A 61 4.72 -2.83 1.57
C ILE A 61 5.08 -2.74 0.10
N ILE A 62 4.05 -2.72 -0.75
CA ILE A 62 4.22 -2.54 -2.19
C ILE A 62 3.86 -1.10 -2.50
N ALA A 63 4.81 -0.33 -3.01
CA ALA A 63 4.61 1.08 -3.27
C ALA A 63 4.70 1.39 -4.76
N GLY A 64 3.77 2.22 -5.24
CA GLY A 64 3.77 2.69 -6.61
C GLY A 64 3.71 4.21 -6.65
N ALA A 65 4.60 4.84 -7.42
CA ALA A 65 4.67 6.29 -7.54
C ALA A 65 4.90 6.64 -9.01
N GLY A 66 3.79 6.84 -9.73
CA GLY A 66 3.84 7.03 -11.17
C GLY A 66 4.44 8.34 -11.64
N GLY A 67 4.49 9.37 -10.80
CA GLY A 67 5.03 10.67 -11.15
C GLY A 67 6.30 11.04 -10.42
N ALA A 68 6.91 10.09 -9.79
CA ALA A 68 8.09 10.37 -8.97
C ALA A 68 9.34 10.64 -9.81
#